data_ad9695f1d3fbe278987ca9d98539ecb1
#
_entry.id   ad9695f1d3fbe278987ca9d98539ecb1
#
_cell.length_a   1.000
_cell.length_b   1.000
_cell.length_c   1.000
_cell.angle_alpha   90.00
_cell.angle_beta   90.00
_cell.angle_gamma   90.00
#
_symmetry.space_group_name_H-M   'P 1'
#
loop_
_entity.id
_entity.type
_entity.pdbx_description
1 polymer ?
#
loop_
_entity_poly.entity_id
_entity_poly.type
_entity_poly.pdbx_seq_one_letter_code
_entity_poly.pdbx_strand_id
1 'polypeptide(L)'
;MTDRFADFRDAHHADRPLLLPNAWDHASAAILAGAGYSAIGTTSLGVAASAGLPDATGATRAQTLALARRLAGLPCAITVDIESGFGGGPSEVADLVAELESFGVVGVNLEDGQADGSLADAGRQAETIAAVKQRAPRVFLNARTDTHWLGVDRPLD
;
A
#
# COMPACT_ATOMS: atom_id res chain seq x y z
N MET A 1 -25.09 -1.12 -2.17
CA MET A 1 -23.71 -1.25 -1.63
C MET A 1 -22.90 -0.13 -2.25
N THR A 2 -22.23 0.69 -1.45
CA THR A 2 -21.32 1.73 -1.95
C THR A 2 -20.11 1.08 -2.63
N ASP A 3 -19.65 1.68 -3.71
CA ASP A 3 -18.43 1.24 -4.42
C ASP A 3 -17.21 1.83 -3.70
N ARG A 4 -16.68 1.09 -2.71
CA ARG A 4 -15.56 1.56 -1.88
C ARG A 4 -14.33 1.98 -2.68
N PHE A 5 -14.06 1.34 -3.82
CA PHE A 5 -12.96 1.74 -4.69
C PHE A 5 -13.22 3.11 -5.32
N ALA A 6 -14.43 3.33 -5.86
CA ALA A 6 -14.80 4.62 -6.43
C ALA A 6 -14.76 5.72 -5.36
N ASP A 7 -15.35 5.48 -4.19
CA ASP A 7 -15.35 6.43 -3.08
C ASP A 7 -13.92 6.78 -2.62
N PHE A 8 -13.03 5.78 -2.52
CA PHE A 8 -11.63 5.98 -2.13
C PHE A 8 -10.84 6.76 -3.18
N ARG A 9 -11.00 6.41 -4.46
CA ARG A 9 -10.40 7.15 -5.57
C ARG A 9 -10.86 8.60 -5.58
N ASP A 10 -12.16 8.83 -5.47
CA ASP A 10 -12.75 10.17 -5.54
C ASP A 10 -12.33 11.03 -4.33
N ALA A 11 -12.12 10.42 -3.16
CA ALA A 11 -11.58 11.10 -1.98
C ALA A 11 -10.15 11.63 -2.20
N HIS A 12 -9.32 10.98 -3.04
CA HIS A 12 -7.99 11.47 -3.40
C HIS A 12 -8.00 12.65 -4.38
N HIS A 13 -9.14 12.88 -5.06
CA HIS A 13 -9.32 13.97 -6.02
C HIS A 13 -10.26 15.08 -5.49
N ALA A 14 -10.68 15.00 -4.23
CA ALA A 14 -11.53 16.00 -3.61
C ALA A 14 -10.74 17.27 -3.24
N ASP A 15 -11.45 18.40 -3.10
CA ASP A 15 -10.85 19.68 -2.68
C ASP A 15 -10.25 19.65 -1.26
N ARG A 16 -10.69 18.72 -0.44
CA ARG A 16 -10.17 18.52 0.92
C ARG A 16 -9.22 17.34 0.95
N PRO A 17 -8.07 17.46 1.64
CA PRO A 17 -7.14 16.36 1.81
C PRO A 17 -7.83 15.16 2.48
N LEU A 18 -7.59 13.96 1.95
CA LEU A 18 -7.98 12.73 2.61
C LEU A 18 -7.10 12.51 3.85
N LEU A 19 -7.73 12.45 5.01
CA LEU A 19 -7.05 12.04 6.24
C LEU A 19 -7.03 10.51 6.31
N LEU A 20 -5.85 9.92 6.12
CA LEU A 20 -5.64 8.48 6.06
C LEU A 20 -4.80 8.01 7.25
N PRO A 21 -5.43 7.64 8.39
CA PRO A 21 -4.69 7.10 9.53
C PRO A 21 -4.14 5.71 9.22
N ASN A 22 -3.01 5.36 9.85
CA ASN A 22 -2.36 4.08 9.66
C ASN A 22 -2.61 3.12 10.83
N ALA A 23 -2.77 1.83 10.50
CA ALA A 23 -2.89 0.73 11.43
C ALA A 23 -1.90 -0.38 11.09
N TRP A 24 -1.49 -1.18 12.08
CA TRP A 24 -0.57 -2.30 11.92
C TRP A 24 -1.10 -3.60 12.50
N ASP A 25 -2.29 -3.56 13.10
CA ASP A 25 -3.04 -4.72 13.57
C ASP A 25 -4.54 -4.50 13.47
N HIS A 26 -5.33 -5.54 13.72
CA HIS A 26 -6.78 -5.44 13.66
C HIS A 26 -7.35 -4.52 14.75
N ALA A 27 -6.75 -4.47 15.94
CA ALA A 27 -7.28 -3.68 17.04
C ALA A 27 -7.17 -2.20 16.77
N SER A 28 -6.00 -1.71 16.31
CA SER A 28 -5.78 -0.33 15.92
C SER A 28 -6.71 0.07 14.76
N ALA A 29 -6.85 -0.79 13.74
CA ALA A 29 -7.75 -0.54 12.62
C ALA A 29 -9.22 -0.47 13.06
N ALA A 30 -9.68 -1.38 13.93
CA ALA A 30 -11.04 -1.38 14.44
C ALA A 30 -11.37 -0.12 15.26
N ILE A 31 -10.42 0.38 16.07
CA ILE A 31 -10.55 1.64 16.81
C ILE A 31 -10.72 2.81 15.84
N LEU A 32 -9.87 2.89 14.80
CA LEU A 32 -9.95 3.95 13.81
C LEU A 32 -11.27 3.88 13.01
N ALA A 33 -11.71 2.69 12.61
CA ALA A 33 -13.00 2.51 11.95
C ALA A 33 -14.17 2.92 12.87
N GLY A 34 -14.11 2.56 14.16
CA GLY A 34 -15.08 2.95 15.16
C GLY A 34 -15.09 4.47 15.44
N ALA A 35 -13.97 5.15 15.24
CA ALA A 35 -13.87 6.61 15.31
C ALA A 35 -14.43 7.32 14.07
N GLY A 36 -14.90 6.57 13.06
CA GLY A 36 -15.57 7.12 11.88
C GLY A 36 -14.66 7.43 10.69
N TYR A 37 -13.41 6.96 10.69
CA TYR A 37 -12.56 7.10 9.50
C TYR A 37 -13.10 6.26 8.35
N SER A 38 -13.30 6.89 7.19
CA SER A 38 -13.83 6.26 5.98
C SER A 38 -12.79 5.41 5.24
N ALA A 39 -11.50 5.67 5.50
CA ALA A 39 -10.38 4.93 4.93
C ALA A 39 -9.25 4.78 5.95
N ILE A 40 -8.54 3.66 5.90
CA ILE A 40 -7.42 3.32 6.78
C ILE A 40 -6.29 2.73 5.93
N GLY A 41 -5.07 3.22 6.14
CA GLY A 41 -3.85 2.63 5.57
C GLY A 41 -3.23 1.61 6.52
N THR A 42 -2.48 0.65 5.98
CA THR A 42 -1.49 -0.07 6.79
C THR A 42 -0.14 0.64 6.73
N THR A 43 0.78 0.24 7.58
CA THR A 43 2.16 0.74 7.57
C THR A 43 3.12 -0.44 7.69
N SER A 44 4.05 -0.57 6.73
CA SER A 44 5.08 -1.62 6.73
C SER A 44 5.91 -1.59 8.01
N LEU A 45 6.34 -0.39 8.43
CA LEU A 45 7.10 -0.20 9.66
C LEU A 45 6.35 -0.74 10.91
N GLY A 46 5.05 -0.41 11.02
CA GLY A 46 4.24 -0.89 12.14
C GLY A 46 4.04 -2.40 12.13
N VAL A 47 3.80 -2.99 10.95
CA VAL A 47 3.69 -4.44 10.76
C VAL A 47 5.01 -5.13 11.10
N ALA A 48 6.14 -4.62 10.59
CA ALA A 48 7.46 -5.15 10.88
C ALA A 48 7.77 -5.11 12.38
N ALA A 49 7.58 -3.94 13.03
CA ALA A 49 7.82 -3.77 14.46
C ALA A 49 6.97 -4.71 15.31
N SER A 50 5.68 -4.87 14.98
CA SER A 50 4.78 -5.79 15.70
C SER A 50 5.15 -7.27 15.56
N ALA A 51 5.84 -7.62 14.47
CA ALA A 51 6.29 -8.98 14.17
C ALA A 51 7.76 -9.24 14.58
N GLY A 52 8.49 -8.22 15.06
CA GLY A 52 9.92 -8.33 15.36
C GLY A 52 10.79 -8.54 14.12
N LEU A 53 10.36 -8.00 12.97
CA LEU A 53 11.03 -8.12 11.68
C LEU A 53 11.63 -6.77 11.26
N PRO A 54 12.66 -6.77 10.40
CA PRO A 54 13.16 -5.54 9.80
C PRO A 54 12.18 -4.98 8.78
N ASP A 55 12.03 -3.65 8.76
CA ASP A 55 11.23 -2.92 7.77
C ASP A 55 12.00 -2.75 6.44
N ALA A 56 11.28 -2.49 5.34
CA ALA A 56 11.81 -2.21 4.00
C ALA A 56 12.74 -3.32 3.44
N THR A 57 12.57 -4.56 3.90
CA THR A 57 13.41 -5.70 3.45
C THR A 57 12.63 -6.78 2.72
N GLY A 58 11.32 -6.61 2.56
CA GLY A 58 10.42 -7.62 2.01
C GLY A 58 10.07 -8.74 2.99
N ALA A 59 10.58 -8.71 4.23
CA ALA A 59 10.37 -9.77 5.22
C ALA A 59 8.92 -9.86 5.73
N THR A 60 8.13 -8.80 5.55
CA THR A 60 6.78 -8.66 6.12
C THR A 60 5.65 -9.14 5.20
N ARG A 61 5.94 -9.67 4.01
CA ARG A 61 4.92 -10.05 3.02
C ARG A 61 3.81 -10.94 3.60
N ALA A 62 4.17 -11.98 4.35
CA ALA A 62 3.19 -12.91 4.92
C ALA A 62 2.31 -12.23 5.99
N GLN A 63 2.90 -11.38 6.84
CA GLN A 63 2.21 -10.63 7.88
C GLN A 63 1.25 -9.60 7.27
N THR A 64 1.69 -8.89 6.22
CA THR A 64 0.88 -7.91 5.49
C THR A 64 -0.34 -8.56 4.84
N LEU A 65 -0.19 -9.70 4.16
CA LEU A 65 -1.32 -10.45 3.61
C LEU A 65 -2.28 -10.95 4.70
N ALA A 66 -1.73 -11.48 5.81
CA ALA A 66 -2.55 -11.93 6.92
C ALA A 66 -3.31 -10.78 7.59
N LEU A 67 -2.71 -9.61 7.72
CA LEU A 67 -3.36 -8.40 8.21
C LEU A 67 -4.46 -7.96 7.27
N ALA A 68 -4.19 -7.81 5.96
CA ALA A 68 -5.16 -7.40 4.97
C ALA A 68 -6.44 -8.26 5.01
N ARG A 69 -6.29 -9.59 5.12
CA ARG A 69 -7.43 -10.51 5.28
C ARG A 69 -8.26 -10.23 6.53
N ARG A 70 -7.60 -9.93 7.66
CA ARG A 70 -8.29 -9.62 8.92
C ARG A 70 -9.04 -8.30 8.85
N LEU A 71 -8.56 -7.34 8.07
CA LEU A 71 -9.17 -6.01 7.91
C LEU A 71 -10.36 -6.00 6.94
N ALA A 72 -10.52 -7.03 6.10
CA ALA A 72 -11.56 -7.13 5.07
C ALA A 72 -12.99 -6.93 5.58
N GLY A 73 -13.26 -7.28 6.85
CA GLY A 73 -14.58 -7.14 7.49
C GLY A 73 -14.89 -5.74 8.02
N LEU A 74 -13.94 -4.81 8.03
CA LEU A 74 -14.15 -3.47 8.56
C LEU A 74 -15.05 -2.62 7.64
N PRO A 75 -15.85 -1.69 8.20
CA PRO A 75 -16.79 -0.87 7.44
C PRO A 75 -16.16 0.32 6.71
N CYS A 76 -14.86 0.30 6.45
CA CYS A 76 -14.08 1.37 5.80
C CYS A 76 -13.27 0.84 4.61
N ALA A 77 -12.76 1.75 3.79
CA ALA A 77 -11.81 1.44 2.74
C ALA A 77 -10.44 1.07 3.35
N ILE A 78 -9.79 0.05 2.82
CA ILE A 78 -8.46 -0.38 3.27
C ILE A 78 -7.47 -0.20 2.13
N THR A 79 -6.39 0.53 2.40
CA THR A 79 -5.20 0.60 1.54
C THR A 79 -4.00 -0.05 2.24
N VAL A 80 -3.17 -0.76 1.50
CA VAL A 80 -2.10 -1.58 2.06
C VAL A 80 -0.74 -1.08 1.59
N ASP A 81 0.16 -0.87 2.52
CA ASP A 81 1.57 -0.60 2.23
C ASP A 81 2.26 -1.92 1.86
N ILE A 82 2.79 -1.99 0.65
CA ILE A 82 3.46 -3.17 0.10
C ILE A 82 4.96 -2.95 -0.14
N GLU A 83 5.55 -1.96 0.52
CA GLU A 83 6.97 -1.61 0.33
C GLU A 83 7.27 -1.44 -1.18
N SER A 84 8.39 -1.96 -1.64
CA SER A 84 8.74 -2.03 -3.07
C SER A 84 8.19 -3.27 -3.80
N GLY A 85 7.14 -3.92 -3.23
CA GLY A 85 6.59 -5.17 -3.76
C GLY A 85 7.25 -6.41 -3.20
N PHE A 86 7.91 -6.30 -2.04
CA PHE A 86 8.58 -7.41 -1.33
C PHE A 86 9.61 -8.16 -2.17
N GLY A 87 10.34 -7.43 -3.04
CA GLY A 87 11.39 -7.99 -3.92
C GLY A 87 10.87 -8.72 -5.16
N GLY A 88 9.58 -8.67 -5.43
CA GLY A 88 8.98 -9.27 -6.62
C GLY A 88 9.28 -8.49 -7.91
N GLY A 89 9.21 -9.21 -9.04
CA GLY A 89 9.18 -8.59 -10.36
C GLY A 89 7.79 -8.04 -10.70
N PRO A 90 7.64 -7.32 -11.85
CA PRO A 90 6.37 -6.68 -12.22
C PRO A 90 5.15 -7.61 -12.17
N SER A 91 5.27 -8.84 -12.67
CA SER A 91 4.18 -9.82 -12.65
C SER A 91 3.84 -10.29 -11.23
N GLU A 92 4.86 -10.53 -10.38
CA GLU A 92 4.67 -11.01 -9.02
C GLU A 92 4.04 -9.93 -8.13
N VAL A 93 4.41 -8.65 -8.34
CA VAL A 93 3.75 -7.51 -7.66
C VAL A 93 2.32 -7.35 -8.14
N ALA A 94 2.05 -7.53 -9.43
CA ALA A 94 0.70 -7.47 -9.97
C ALA A 94 -0.20 -8.59 -9.40
N ASP A 95 0.31 -9.81 -9.27
CA ASP A 95 -0.41 -10.93 -8.65
C ASP A 95 -0.64 -10.72 -7.15
N LEU A 96 0.33 -10.15 -6.43
CA LEU A 96 0.18 -9.74 -5.03
C LEU A 96 -0.97 -8.72 -4.87
N VAL A 97 -1.02 -7.71 -5.74
CA VAL A 97 -2.09 -6.68 -5.67
C VAL A 97 -3.44 -7.27 -6.02
N ALA A 98 -3.52 -8.19 -6.99
CA ALA A 98 -4.74 -8.91 -7.30
C ALA A 98 -5.21 -9.82 -6.14
N GLU A 99 -4.28 -10.43 -5.41
CA GLU A 99 -4.61 -11.17 -4.18
C GLU A 99 -5.20 -10.23 -3.12
N LEU A 100 -4.60 -9.06 -2.90
CA LEU A 100 -5.10 -8.04 -1.97
C LEU A 100 -6.49 -7.52 -2.40
N GLU A 101 -6.72 -7.28 -3.69
CA GLU A 101 -8.03 -6.93 -4.24
C GLU A 101 -9.09 -7.97 -3.89
N SER A 102 -8.74 -9.26 -3.97
CA SER A 102 -9.66 -10.36 -3.64
C SER A 102 -10.12 -10.36 -2.18
N PHE A 103 -9.38 -9.72 -1.28
CA PHE A 103 -9.76 -9.50 0.12
C PHE A 103 -10.60 -8.22 0.32
N GLY A 104 -10.80 -7.42 -0.73
CA GLY A 104 -11.53 -6.16 -0.67
C GLY A 104 -10.66 -4.94 -0.37
N VAL A 105 -9.34 -5.06 -0.47
CA VAL A 105 -8.41 -3.92 -0.45
C VAL A 105 -8.68 -3.05 -1.67
N VAL A 106 -8.77 -1.74 -1.48
CA VAL A 106 -9.10 -0.78 -2.53
C VAL A 106 -7.92 0.07 -2.98
N GLY A 107 -6.80 0.01 -2.27
CA GLY A 107 -5.59 0.75 -2.63
C GLY A 107 -4.32 0.08 -2.11
N VAL A 108 -3.19 0.43 -2.73
CA VAL A 108 -1.86 0.05 -2.26
C VAL A 108 -0.89 1.22 -2.37
N ASN A 109 0.09 1.29 -1.45
CA ASN A 109 1.31 2.07 -1.63
C ASN A 109 2.38 1.17 -2.20
N LEU A 110 3.02 1.60 -3.29
CA LEU A 110 4.18 0.96 -3.91
C LEU A 110 5.33 1.97 -3.95
N GLU A 111 6.44 1.63 -3.32
CA GLU A 111 7.63 2.46 -3.20
C GLU A 111 8.67 2.08 -4.25
N ASP A 112 9.58 3.01 -4.55
CA ASP A 112 10.75 2.74 -5.40
C ASP A 112 12.04 2.52 -4.58
N GLY A 113 11.99 2.67 -3.25
CA GLY A 113 13.11 2.37 -2.36
C GLY A 113 13.42 0.87 -2.34
N GLN A 114 14.72 0.52 -2.41
CA GLN A 114 15.18 -0.86 -2.37
C GLN A 114 15.87 -1.17 -1.04
N ALA A 115 15.93 -2.45 -0.67
CA ALA A 115 16.50 -2.91 0.59
C ALA A 115 18.00 -2.55 0.77
N ASP A 116 18.72 -2.27 -0.32
CA ASP A 116 20.11 -1.84 -0.31
C ASP A 116 20.28 -0.31 -0.20
N GLY A 117 19.17 0.43 -0.04
CA GLY A 117 19.16 1.89 0.03
C GLY A 117 19.23 2.61 -1.32
N SER A 118 19.13 1.89 -2.42
CA SER A 118 19.02 2.47 -3.76
C SER A 118 17.56 2.72 -4.15
N LEU A 119 17.36 3.47 -5.23
CA LEU A 119 16.07 3.57 -5.90
C LEU A 119 15.99 2.55 -7.03
N ALA A 120 14.80 2.01 -7.27
CA ALA A 120 14.51 1.20 -8.44
C ALA A 120 14.76 1.99 -9.72
N ASP A 121 15.14 1.29 -10.80
CA ASP A 121 15.16 1.89 -12.13
C ASP A 121 13.76 2.39 -12.51
N ALA A 122 13.66 3.62 -13.00
CA ALA A 122 12.39 4.26 -13.32
C ALA A 122 11.59 3.50 -14.39
N GLY A 123 12.28 2.88 -15.38
CA GLY A 123 11.63 2.05 -16.39
C GLY A 123 11.01 0.80 -15.76
N ARG A 124 11.76 0.11 -14.88
CA ARG A 124 11.26 -1.05 -14.15
C ARG A 124 10.09 -0.69 -13.23
N GLN A 125 10.14 0.45 -12.56
CA GLN A 125 9.04 0.93 -11.73
C GLN A 125 7.79 1.20 -12.58
N ALA A 126 7.96 1.83 -13.75
CA ALA A 126 6.87 2.07 -14.69
C ALA A 126 6.26 0.75 -15.22
N GLU A 127 7.08 -0.25 -15.53
CA GLU A 127 6.61 -1.59 -15.91
C GLU A 127 5.80 -2.25 -14.80
N THR A 128 6.25 -2.13 -13.54
CA THR A 128 5.54 -2.67 -12.39
C THR A 128 4.17 -2.00 -12.21
N ILE A 129 4.13 -0.67 -12.30
CA ILE A 129 2.89 0.11 -12.23
C ILE A 129 1.93 -0.31 -13.33
N ALA A 130 2.41 -0.45 -14.57
CA ALA A 130 1.60 -0.87 -15.71
C ALA A 130 1.03 -2.29 -15.52
N ALA A 131 1.85 -3.24 -15.05
CA ALA A 131 1.42 -4.61 -14.77
C ALA A 131 0.34 -4.65 -13.67
N VAL A 132 0.53 -3.90 -12.58
CA VAL A 132 -0.48 -3.78 -11.51
C VAL A 132 -1.79 -3.21 -12.05
N LYS A 133 -1.74 -2.11 -12.81
CA LYS A 133 -2.96 -1.47 -13.36
C LYS A 133 -3.69 -2.36 -14.36
N GLN A 134 -2.98 -3.19 -15.09
CA GLN A 134 -3.58 -4.18 -15.99
C GLN A 134 -4.23 -5.33 -15.24
N ARG A 135 -3.59 -5.83 -14.18
CA ARG A 135 -4.01 -7.03 -13.44
C ARG A 135 -5.08 -6.77 -12.40
N ALA A 136 -5.04 -5.59 -11.74
CA ALA A 136 -5.93 -5.16 -10.68
C ALA A 136 -6.45 -3.73 -10.96
N PRO A 137 -7.28 -3.52 -11.99
CA PRO A 137 -7.71 -2.18 -12.41
C PRO A 137 -8.57 -1.45 -11.37
N ARG A 138 -9.13 -2.16 -10.41
CA ARG A 138 -9.96 -1.61 -9.33
C ARG A 138 -9.19 -1.48 -8.00
N VAL A 139 -7.88 -1.35 -8.07
CA VAL A 139 -7.04 -0.96 -6.93
C VAL A 139 -6.41 0.40 -7.22
N PHE A 140 -6.56 1.34 -6.29
CA PHE A 140 -5.88 2.62 -6.35
C PHE A 140 -4.40 2.42 -6.04
N LEU A 141 -3.55 2.73 -6.99
CA LEU A 141 -2.10 2.61 -6.82
C LEU A 141 -1.51 3.98 -6.48
N ASN A 142 -1.04 4.14 -5.26
CA ASN A 142 -0.22 5.26 -4.85
C ASN A 142 1.26 4.91 -5.10
N ALA A 143 1.81 5.38 -6.20
CA ALA A 143 3.22 5.23 -6.53
C ALA A 143 4.01 6.28 -5.72
N ARG A 144 4.83 5.82 -4.77
CA ARG A 144 5.66 6.67 -3.92
C ARG A 144 7.09 6.66 -4.41
N THR A 145 7.74 7.84 -4.39
CA THR A 145 9.19 7.91 -4.57
C THR A 145 9.89 8.22 -3.24
N ASP A 146 10.96 7.51 -2.96
CA ASP A 146 11.73 7.61 -1.73
C ASP A 146 13.00 8.48 -1.87
N THR A 147 13.08 9.31 -2.91
CA THR A 147 14.22 10.21 -3.15
C THR A 147 14.60 11.03 -1.91
N HIS A 148 13.62 11.66 -1.25
CA HIS A 148 13.85 12.43 -0.04
C HIS A 148 14.15 11.56 1.19
N TRP A 149 13.52 10.42 1.29
CA TRP A 149 13.72 9.47 2.37
C TRP A 149 15.15 8.90 2.38
N LEU A 150 15.67 8.58 1.20
CA LEU A 150 17.01 8.04 1.01
C LEU A 150 18.09 9.14 0.86
N GLY A 151 17.69 10.43 0.85
CA GLY A 151 18.63 11.54 0.65
C GLY A 151 19.26 11.56 -0.75
N VAL A 152 18.59 10.94 -1.72
CA VAL A 152 19.04 10.94 -3.12
C VAL A 152 18.41 12.14 -3.80
N ASP A 153 19.05 13.30 -3.66
CA ASP A 153 18.63 14.52 -4.35
C ASP A 153 18.91 14.39 -5.85
N ARG A 154 17.91 13.94 -6.60
CA ARG A 154 17.88 14.18 -8.05
C ARG A 154 17.03 15.42 -8.28
N PRO A 155 17.59 16.49 -8.89
CA PRO A 155 16.75 17.59 -9.36
C PRO A 155 15.70 17.02 -10.32
N LEU A 156 14.46 17.47 -10.16
CA LEU A 156 13.42 17.23 -11.15
C LEU A 156 13.81 18.06 -12.39
N ASP A 157 14.22 17.41 -13.47
CA ASP A 157 14.47 18.03 -14.77
C ASP A 157 13.15 18.46 -15.42
#